data_d87b01632c5e7def8b321008e69c75ed
#
_entry.id   d87b01632c5e7def8b321008e69c75ed
#
_cell.length_a   1.000
_cell.length_b   1.000
_cell.length_c   1.000
_cell.angle_alpha   90.00
_cell.angle_beta   90.00
_cell.angle_gamma   90.00
#
_symmetry.space_group_name_H-M   'P 1'
#
loop_
_entity.id
_entity.type
_entity.pdbx_description
1 polymer ?
#
loop_
_entity_poly.entity_id
_entity_poly.type
_entity_poly.pdbx_seq_one_letter_code
_entity_poly.pdbx_strand_id
1 'polypeptide(L)'
;MIIENEVGIASFRNEWQKASISIVYTYGFLSNGYESFFKKHGLTTQQYNALRVLRDQFPKPVSTSFLREKMLDKMSDASRLVSRLSAKGLVSVTQNPSDKRLVNILITEEGSQIISNIDQDLPHLDAMLQGLTEKEAQTLVELLYKVRESIKTVDERIAANEEVRA
;
A
#
# COMPACT_ATOMS: atom_id res chain seq x y z
N MET A 1 -19.25 -18.12 11.55
CA MET A 1 -17.92 -18.69 11.29
C MET A 1 -16.96 -18.01 12.24
N ILE A 2 -16.16 -18.77 12.97
CA ILE A 2 -15.32 -18.24 14.06
C ILE A 2 -13.89 -18.32 13.56
N ILE A 3 -13.12 -17.21 13.67
CA ILE A 3 -11.73 -17.10 13.17
C ILE A 3 -10.83 -18.23 13.68
N GLU A 4 -11.08 -18.75 14.88
CA GLU A 4 -10.38 -19.88 15.46
C GLU A 4 -10.31 -21.09 14.52
N ASN A 5 -11.44 -21.42 13.88
CA ASN A 5 -11.53 -22.53 12.95
C ASN A 5 -10.81 -22.27 11.63
N GLU A 6 -10.81 -21.01 11.19
CA GLU A 6 -10.18 -20.62 9.92
C GLU A 6 -8.65 -20.62 9.99
N VAL A 7 -8.10 -20.23 11.14
CA VAL A 7 -6.63 -20.14 11.34
C VAL A 7 -6.06 -21.34 12.09
N GLY A 8 -6.88 -22.32 12.51
CA GLY A 8 -6.44 -23.51 13.22
C GLY A 8 -5.92 -23.22 14.64
N ILE A 9 -6.36 -22.16 15.28
CA ILE A 9 -5.99 -21.79 16.66
C ILE A 9 -7.11 -22.21 17.60
N ALA A 10 -6.82 -23.08 18.56
CA ALA A 10 -7.82 -23.60 19.50
C ALA A 10 -8.42 -22.51 20.42
N SER A 11 -7.59 -21.56 20.84
CA SER A 11 -8.04 -20.39 21.64
C SER A 11 -7.04 -19.25 21.55
N PHE A 12 -7.52 -18.01 21.61
CA PHE A 12 -6.68 -16.82 21.71
C PHE A 12 -6.41 -16.46 23.19
N ARG A 13 -5.25 -15.89 23.46
CA ARG A 13 -4.87 -15.44 24.80
C ARG A 13 -5.78 -14.31 25.31
N ASN A 14 -6.24 -13.46 24.38
CA ASN A 14 -7.09 -12.31 24.63
C ASN A 14 -7.65 -11.74 23.30
N GLU A 15 -8.55 -10.77 23.40
CA GLU A 15 -9.19 -10.14 22.24
C GLU A 15 -8.21 -9.34 21.37
N TRP A 16 -7.12 -8.80 21.91
CA TRP A 16 -6.10 -8.09 21.12
C TRP A 16 -5.34 -9.04 20.19
N GLN A 17 -4.97 -10.22 20.66
CA GLN A 17 -4.36 -11.24 19.80
C GLN A 17 -5.34 -11.70 18.73
N LYS A 18 -6.60 -11.93 19.08
CA LYS A 18 -7.65 -12.30 18.13
C LYS A 18 -7.81 -11.23 17.03
N ALA A 19 -7.90 -9.97 17.42
CA ALA A 19 -8.00 -8.84 16.49
C ALA A 19 -6.77 -8.74 15.58
N SER A 20 -5.56 -8.84 16.15
CA SER A 20 -4.32 -8.79 15.37
C SER A 20 -4.25 -9.90 14.32
N ILE A 21 -4.54 -11.13 14.70
CA ILE A 21 -4.53 -12.28 13.77
C ILE A 21 -5.63 -12.12 12.72
N SER A 22 -6.82 -11.63 13.09
CA SER A 22 -7.90 -11.36 12.14
C SER A 22 -7.49 -10.33 11.09
N ILE A 23 -6.79 -9.27 11.47
CA ILE A 23 -6.27 -8.25 10.54
C ILE A 23 -5.27 -8.89 9.56
N VAL A 24 -4.29 -9.64 10.06
CA VAL A 24 -3.24 -10.26 9.23
C VAL A 24 -3.86 -11.29 8.27
N TYR A 25 -4.78 -12.11 8.76
CA TYR A 25 -5.47 -13.11 7.96
C TYR A 25 -6.32 -12.47 6.86
N THR A 26 -7.11 -11.44 7.21
CA THR A 26 -7.93 -10.70 6.23
C THR A 26 -7.08 -9.96 5.20
N TYR A 27 -5.93 -9.40 5.63
CA TYR A 27 -4.98 -8.78 4.70
C TYR A 27 -4.51 -9.74 3.61
N GLY A 28 -4.31 -11.02 3.93
CA GLY A 28 -3.96 -12.04 2.94
C GLY A 28 -5.00 -12.16 1.82
N PHE A 29 -6.29 -12.18 2.15
CA PHE A 29 -7.36 -12.20 1.15
C PHE A 29 -7.41 -10.93 0.32
N LEU A 30 -7.36 -9.76 0.96
CA LEU A 30 -7.35 -8.47 0.26
C LEU A 30 -6.15 -8.34 -0.68
N SER A 31 -4.96 -8.69 -0.21
CA SER A 31 -3.74 -8.65 -1.00
C SER A 31 -3.83 -9.53 -2.24
N ASN A 32 -4.30 -10.77 -2.09
CA ASN A 32 -4.49 -11.69 -3.22
C ASN A 32 -5.54 -11.17 -4.21
N GLY A 33 -6.63 -10.58 -3.71
CA GLY A 33 -7.67 -9.97 -4.54
C GLY A 33 -7.14 -8.79 -5.36
N TYR A 34 -6.40 -7.89 -4.73
CA TYR A 34 -5.74 -6.77 -5.42
C TYR A 34 -4.73 -7.25 -6.45
N GLU A 35 -3.88 -8.22 -6.11
CA GLU A 35 -2.90 -8.75 -7.03
C GLU A 35 -3.55 -9.41 -8.25
N SER A 36 -4.60 -10.19 -8.05
CA SER A 36 -5.39 -10.80 -9.12
C SER A 36 -6.05 -9.75 -10.02
N PHE A 37 -6.57 -8.68 -9.43
CA PHE A 37 -7.19 -7.58 -10.17
C PHE A 37 -6.16 -6.83 -11.03
N PHE A 38 -5.09 -6.32 -10.44
CA PHE A 38 -4.09 -5.53 -11.19
C PHE A 38 -3.31 -6.36 -12.21
N LYS A 39 -3.14 -7.66 -11.98
CA LYS A 39 -2.53 -8.58 -12.95
C LYS A 39 -3.29 -8.62 -14.28
N LYS A 40 -4.62 -8.50 -14.28
CA LYS A 40 -5.44 -8.42 -15.50
C LYS A 40 -5.10 -7.19 -16.35
N HIS A 41 -4.62 -6.12 -15.71
CA HIS A 41 -4.18 -4.89 -16.35
C HIS A 41 -2.66 -4.87 -16.61
N GLY A 42 -1.96 -5.99 -16.44
CA GLY A 42 -0.52 -6.10 -16.68
C GLY A 42 0.36 -5.42 -15.63
N LEU A 43 -0.19 -5.10 -14.46
CA LEU A 43 0.52 -4.46 -13.35
C LEU A 43 0.53 -5.34 -12.10
N THR A 44 1.50 -5.09 -11.21
CA THR A 44 1.41 -5.52 -9.82
C THR A 44 0.68 -4.44 -9.00
N THR A 45 0.17 -4.81 -7.82
CA THR A 45 -0.41 -3.85 -6.88
C THR A 45 0.53 -2.69 -6.55
N GLN A 46 1.82 -2.98 -6.39
CA GLN A 46 2.85 -1.96 -6.12
C GLN A 46 3.06 -1.03 -7.32
N GLN A 47 3.08 -1.58 -8.55
CA GLN A 47 3.21 -0.78 -9.77
C GLN A 47 2.02 0.18 -9.95
N TYR A 48 0.81 -0.31 -9.76
CA TYR A 48 -0.39 0.54 -9.77
C TYR A 48 -0.29 1.65 -8.72
N ASN A 49 0.05 1.31 -7.48
CA ASN A 49 0.15 2.29 -6.39
C ASN A 49 1.20 3.36 -6.68
N ALA A 50 2.35 3.00 -7.26
CA ALA A 50 3.37 3.96 -7.67
C ALA A 50 2.86 4.90 -8.79
N LEU A 51 2.23 4.35 -9.81
CA LEU A 51 1.67 5.15 -10.91
C LEU A 51 0.56 6.10 -10.41
N ARG A 52 -0.29 5.66 -9.48
CA ARG A 52 -1.29 6.51 -8.84
C ARG A 52 -0.65 7.72 -8.14
N VAL A 53 0.38 7.48 -7.33
CA VAL A 53 1.12 8.56 -6.65
C VAL A 53 1.75 9.52 -7.67
N LEU A 54 2.33 9.01 -8.75
CA LEU A 54 2.94 9.84 -9.79
C LEU A 54 1.89 10.67 -10.56
N ARG A 55 0.73 10.09 -10.86
CA ARG A 55 -0.38 10.80 -11.51
C ARG A 55 -0.89 11.94 -10.63
N ASP A 56 -1.06 11.69 -9.33
CA ASP A 56 -1.55 12.71 -8.38
C ASP A 56 -0.58 13.89 -8.23
N GLN A 57 0.71 13.70 -8.56
CA GLN A 57 1.72 14.76 -8.52
C GLN A 57 1.97 15.44 -9.86
N PHE A 58 1.48 14.87 -10.97
CA PHE A 58 1.72 15.42 -12.31
C PHE A 58 1.19 16.88 -12.42
N PRO A 59 1.92 17.80 -13.07
CA PRO A 59 3.18 17.64 -13.83
C PRO A 59 4.46 17.75 -12.99
N LYS A 60 4.38 17.74 -11.66
CA LYS A 60 5.54 17.88 -10.78
C LYS A 60 6.30 16.55 -10.69
N PRO A 61 7.61 16.51 -11.03
CA PRO A 61 8.40 15.31 -10.85
C PRO A 61 8.63 14.99 -9.38
N VAL A 62 8.73 13.71 -9.06
CA VAL A 62 8.96 13.24 -7.69
C VAL A 62 10.29 12.47 -7.59
N SER A 63 10.86 12.45 -6.39
CA SER A 63 12.03 11.62 -6.08
C SER A 63 11.61 10.19 -5.67
N THR A 64 12.56 9.26 -5.72
CA THR A 64 12.35 7.88 -5.22
C THR A 64 11.97 7.86 -3.73
N SER A 65 12.55 8.75 -2.92
CA SER A 65 12.22 8.86 -1.49
C SER A 65 10.79 9.35 -1.28
N PHE A 66 10.34 10.36 -2.01
CA PHE A 66 8.95 10.82 -1.97
C PHE A 66 7.98 9.69 -2.37
N LEU A 67 8.29 8.99 -3.47
CA LEU A 67 7.47 7.88 -3.92
C LEU A 67 7.32 6.80 -2.82
N ARG A 68 8.44 6.39 -2.21
CA ARG A 68 8.46 5.42 -1.11
C ARG A 68 7.63 5.89 0.09
N GLU A 69 7.71 7.18 0.44
CA GLU A 69 6.93 7.77 1.54
C GLU A 69 5.41 7.68 1.29
N LYS A 70 4.97 7.87 0.05
CA LYS A 70 3.54 7.88 -0.32
C LYS A 70 2.97 6.51 -0.68
N MET A 71 3.81 5.50 -0.84
CA MET A 71 3.34 4.15 -1.12
C MET A 71 2.64 3.52 0.08
N LEU A 72 1.63 2.68 -0.19
CA LEU A 72 0.92 1.91 0.83
C LEU A 72 1.85 0.89 1.51
N ASP A 73 2.70 0.25 0.72
CA ASP A 73 3.74 -0.67 1.22
C ASP A 73 5.06 0.06 1.41
N LYS A 74 5.42 0.32 2.67
CA LYS A 74 6.65 1.01 3.05
C LYS A 74 7.93 0.17 2.86
N MET A 75 7.78 -1.15 2.73
CA MET A 75 8.90 -2.08 2.56
C MET A 75 9.28 -2.29 1.09
N SER A 76 8.53 -1.71 0.14
CA SER A 76 8.82 -1.86 -1.28
C SER A 76 10.14 -1.21 -1.68
N ASP A 77 10.93 -1.91 -2.51
CA ASP A 77 12.12 -1.37 -3.15
C ASP A 77 11.69 -0.40 -4.28
N ALA A 78 11.53 0.87 -3.90
CA ALA A 78 11.06 1.89 -4.82
C ALA A 78 11.99 2.07 -6.04
N SER A 79 13.30 1.86 -5.90
CA SER A 79 14.24 1.99 -7.01
C SER A 79 14.04 0.89 -8.06
N ARG A 80 13.91 -0.37 -7.62
CA ARG A 80 13.60 -1.48 -8.53
C ARG A 80 12.21 -1.34 -9.16
N LEU A 81 11.26 -0.85 -8.39
CA LEU A 81 9.90 -0.60 -8.87
C LEU A 81 9.89 0.43 -10.01
N VAL A 82 10.57 1.56 -9.82
CA VAL A 82 10.74 2.62 -10.82
C VAL A 82 11.46 2.10 -12.05
N SER A 83 12.54 1.33 -11.88
CA SER A 83 13.27 0.71 -13.01
C SER A 83 12.35 -0.20 -13.85
N ARG A 84 11.50 -1.01 -13.21
CA ARG A 84 10.53 -1.89 -13.92
C ARG A 84 9.44 -1.09 -14.63
N LEU A 85 8.95 0.00 -14.03
CA LEU A 85 7.98 0.89 -14.67
C LEU A 85 8.58 1.63 -15.85
N SER A 86 9.83 2.08 -15.74
CA SER A 86 10.57 2.71 -16.82
C SER A 86 10.81 1.74 -17.99
N ALA A 87 11.18 0.50 -17.69
CA ALA A 87 11.34 -0.55 -18.71
C ALA A 87 10.03 -0.87 -19.46
N LYS A 88 8.86 -0.62 -18.81
CA LYS A 88 7.54 -0.73 -19.44
C LYS A 88 7.11 0.55 -20.17
N GLY A 89 7.91 1.63 -20.15
CA GLY A 89 7.56 2.91 -20.74
C GLY A 89 6.49 3.71 -19.96
N LEU A 90 6.13 3.29 -18.76
CA LEU A 90 5.04 3.90 -17.96
C LEU A 90 5.48 5.11 -17.14
N VAL A 91 6.79 5.27 -16.96
CA VAL A 91 7.39 6.45 -16.31
C VAL A 91 8.65 6.87 -17.06
N SER A 92 8.93 8.17 -17.05
CA SER A 92 10.21 8.75 -17.44
C SER A 92 11.04 9.03 -16.20
N VAL A 93 12.34 8.74 -16.30
CA VAL A 93 13.30 8.95 -15.22
C VAL A 93 14.44 9.79 -15.76
N THR A 94 14.67 10.94 -15.16
CA THR A 94 15.78 11.84 -15.51
C THR A 94 16.61 12.17 -14.29
N GLN A 95 17.87 12.51 -14.47
CA GLN A 95 18.71 12.94 -13.38
C GLN A 95 18.25 14.32 -12.86
N ASN A 96 18.23 14.51 -11.54
CA ASN A 96 17.86 15.79 -10.98
C ASN A 96 18.97 16.83 -11.29
N PRO A 97 18.64 17.99 -11.90
CA PRO A 97 19.64 18.97 -12.29
C PRO A 97 20.36 19.65 -11.11
N SER A 98 19.71 19.71 -9.94
CA SER A 98 20.24 20.35 -8.74
C SER A 98 21.07 19.39 -7.85
N ASP A 99 20.74 18.09 -7.86
CA ASP A 99 21.50 17.04 -7.16
C ASP A 99 21.54 15.76 -8.00
N LYS A 100 22.68 15.51 -8.62
CA LYS A 100 22.90 14.36 -9.51
C LYS A 100 22.76 12.99 -8.84
N ARG A 101 22.69 12.92 -7.51
CA ARG A 101 22.42 11.68 -6.76
C ARG A 101 20.94 11.34 -6.72
N LEU A 102 20.09 12.30 -7.07
CA LEU A 102 18.64 12.15 -7.09
C LEU A 102 18.13 11.96 -8.53
N VAL A 103 16.97 11.35 -8.63
CA VAL A 103 16.23 11.22 -9.89
C VAL A 103 14.91 11.95 -9.81
N ASN A 104 14.47 12.45 -10.96
CA ASN A 104 13.15 13.00 -11.20
C ASN A 104 12.32 11.95 -11.93
N ILE A 105 11.20 11.57 -11.37
CA ILE A 105 10.30 10.54 -11.89
C ILE A 105 8.99 11.23 -12.28
N LEU A 106 8.54 11.03 -13.50
CA LEU A 106 7.24 11.48 -14.01
C LEU A 106 6.50 10.31 -14.64
N ILE A 107 5.18 10.31 -14.48
CA ILE A 107 4.32 9.40 -15.24
C ILE A 107 4.32 9.82 -16.72
N THR A 108 4.33 8.83 -17.63
CA THR A 108 4.18 9.08 -19.08
C THR A 108 2.71 9.14 -19.47
N GLU A 109 2.43 9.45 -20.73
CA GLU A 109 1.09 9.39 -21.30
C GLU A 109 0.55 7.95 -21.26
N GLU A 110 1.38 6.96 -21.61
CA GLU A 110 1.03 5.54 -21.52
C GLU A 110 0.74 5.11 -20.09
N GLY A 111 1.54 5.58 -19.12
CA GLY A 111 1.30 5.34 -17.71
C GLY A 111 -0.03 5.95 -17.24
N SER A 112 -0.34 7.16 -17.68
CA SER A 112 -1.61 7.83 -17.36
C SER A 112 -2.80 7.13 -17.99
N GLN A 113 -2.66 6.66 -19.23
CA GLN A 113 -3.71 5.93 -19.93
C GLN A 113 -4.04 4.60 -19.25
N ILE A 114 -3.03 3.83 -18.84
CA ILE A 114 -3.28 2.55 -18.16
C ILE A 114 -4.00 2.77 -16.82
N ILE A 115 -3.65 3.81 -16.06
CA ILE A 115 -4.34 4.17 -14.81
C ILE A 115 -5.79 4.56 -15.10
N SER A 116 -6.04 5.38 -16.14
CA SER A 116 -7.40 5.80 -16.51
C SER A 116 -8.27 4.61 -16.92
N ASN A 117 -7.70 3.61 -17.57
CA ASN A 117 -8.43 2.37 -17.91
C ASN A 117 -8.77 1.58 -16.64
N ILE A 118 -7.82 1.49 -15.69
CA ILE A 118 -8.03 0.80 -14.41
C ILE A 118 -9.11 1.49 -13.58
N ASP A 119 -9.16 2.84 -13.59
CA ASP A 119 -10.15 3.61 -12.82
C ASP A 119 -11.60 3.21 -13.16
N GLN A 120 -11.86 2.78 -14.39
CA GLN A 120 -13.20 2.31 -14.81
C GLN A 120 -13.57 0.97 -14.15
N ASP A 121 -12.57 0.17 -13.78
CA ASP A 121 -12.76 -1.15 -13.21
C ASP A 121 -12.64 -1.16 -11.66
N LEU A 122 -12.24 -0.04 -11.04
CA LEU A 122 -12.08 0.06 -9.57
C LEU A 122 -13.34 -0.36 -8.77
N PRO A 123 -14.58 -0.13 -9.24
CA PRO A 123 -15.77 -0.62 -8.53
C PRO A 123 -15.75 -2.13 -8.27
N HIS A 124 -15.03 -2.92 -9.06
CA HIS A 124 -14.85 -4.35 -8.79
C HIS A 124 -13.99 -4.62 -7.53
N LEU A 125 -13.08 -3.71 -7.17
CA LEU A 125 -12.33 -3.80 -5.91
C LEU A 125 -13.22 -3.47 -4.71
N ASP A 126 -14.11 -2.47 -4.86
CA ASP A 126 -15.06 -2.10 -3.80
C ASP A 126 -15.97 -3.27 -3.45
N ALA A 127 -16.33 -4.11 -4.46
CA ALA A 127 -17.14 -5.30 -4.26
C ALA A 127 -16.55 -6.29 -3.23
N MET A 128 -15.24 -6.29 -3.02
CA MET A 128 -14.58 -7.14 -2.00
C MET A 128 -15.03 -6.81 -0.57
N LEU A 129 -15.49 -5.59 -0.33
CA LEU A 129 -15.91 -5.12 1.00
C LEU A 129 -17.44 -4.87 1.07
N GLN A 130 -18.20 -5.13 0.03
CA GLN A 130 -19.66 -4.91 0.01
C GLN A 130 -20.46 -5.85 0.91
N GLY A 131 -19.82 -6.80 1.59
CA GLY A 131 -20.40 -7.49 2.74
C GLY A 131 -20.62 -6.60 3.96
N LEU A 132 -19.99 -5.41 3.99
CA LEU A 132 -20.18 -4.38 5.00
C LEU A 132 -21.18 -3.33 4.49
N THR A 133 -22.00 -2.80 5.38
CA THR A 133 -22.70 -1.55 5.14
C THR A 133 -21.70 -0.39 5.14
N GLU A 134 -22.04 0.76 4.55
CA GLU A 134 -21.19 1.96 4.58
C GLU A 134 -20.80 2.38 6.00
N LYS A 135 -21.74 2.28 6.95
CA LYS A 135 -21.50 2.60 8.35
C LYS A 135 -20.51 1.63 9.01
N GLU A 136 -20.58 0.36 8.69
CA GLU A 136 -19.62 -0.64 9.18
C GLU A 136 -18.24 -0.43 8.55
N ALA A 137 -18.16 -0.10 7.27
CA ALA A 137 -16.91 0.26 6.61
C ALA A 137 -16.26 1.51 7.25
N GLN A 138 -17.04 2.56 7.55
CA GLN A 138 -16.56 3.74 8.28
C GLN A 138 -16.03 3.37 9.68
N THR A 139 -16.77 2.56 10.43
CA THR A 139 -16.35 2.08 11.74
C THR A 139 -15.05 1.28 11.66
N LEU A 140 -14.90 0.42 10.66
CA LEU A 140 -13.67 -0.35 10.42
C LEU A 140 -12.48 0.59 10.16
N VAL A 141 -12.65 1.63 9.34
CA VAL A 141 -11.61 2.62 9.08
C VAL A 141 -11.15 3.30 10.36
N GLU A 142 -12.08 3.71 11.23
CA GLU A 142 -11.78 4.34 12.52
C GLU A 142 -11.02 3.38 13.47
N LEU A 143 -11.45 2.12 13.54
CA LEU A 143 -10.79 1.10 14.36
C LEU A 143 -9.37 0.81 13.87
N LEU A 144 -9.18 0.66 12.57
CA LEU A 144 -7.87 0.46 11.96
C LEU A 144 -6.96 1.68 12.14
N TYR A 145 -7.51 2.90 12.15
CA TYR A 145 -6.76 4.10 12.49
C TYR A 145 -6.22 4.04 13.94
N LYS A 146 -7.09 3.72 14.92
CA LYS A 146 -6.68 3.55 16.32
C LYS A 146 -5.60 2.49 16.50
N VAL A 147 -5.69 1.37 15.77
CA VAL A 147 -4.65 0.32 15.78
C VAL A 147 -3.32 0.88 15.29
N ARG A 148 -3.29 1.63 14.18
CA ARG A 148 -2.05 2.22 13.65
C ARG A 148 -1.42 3.22 14.63
N GLU A 149 -2.21 4.07 15.27
CA GLU A 149 -1.70 5.02 16.27
C GLU A 149 -1.13 4.29 17.50
N SER A 150 -1.80 3.22 17.94
CA SER A 150 -1.28 2.39 19.04
C SER A 150 0.07 1.74 18.70
N ILE A 151 0.24 1.24 17.48
CA ILE A 151 1.51 0.66 17.01
C ILE A 151 2.63 1.71 17.01
N LYS A 152 2.39 2.90 16.45
CA LYS A 152 3.38 4.00 16.46
C LYS A 152 3.86 4.35 17.87
N THR A 153 2.92 4.46 18.80
CA THR A 153 3.25 4.78 20.21
C THR A 153 4.10 3.69 20.86
N VAL A 154 3.89 2.42 20.52
CA VAL A 154 4.72 1.31 21.02
C VAL A 154 6.11 1.37 20.41
N ASP A 155 6.22 1.58 19.12
CA ASP A 155 7.52 1.67 18.41
C ASP A 155 8.37 2.84 18.96
N GLU A 156 7.76 4.01 19.21
CA GLU A 156 8.42 5.17 19.82
C GLU A 156 8.95 4.85 21.23
N ARG A 157 8.18 4.12 22.05
CA ARG A 157 8.62 3.69 23.39
C ARG A 157 9.77 2.69 23.34
N ILE A 158 9.75 1.77 22.38
CA ILE A 158 10.83 0.80 22.21
C ILE A 158 12.11 1.53 21.79
N ALA A 159 12.04 2.42 20.79
CA ALA A 159 13.19 3.20 20.33
C ALA A 159 13.80 4.06 21.46
N ALA A 160 12.97 4.75 22.25
CA ALA A 160 13.44 5.55 23.38
C ALA A 160 14.14 4.69 24.46
N ASN A 161 13.67 3.47 24.71
CA ASN A 161 14.29 2.57 25.67
C ASN A 161 15.62 1.96 25.17
N GLU A 162 15.80 1.82 23.86
CA GLU A 162 17.06 1.36 23.25
C GLU A 162 18.12 2.46 23.31
N GLU A 163 17.77 3.73 23.05
CA GLU A 163 18.67 4.88 23.18
C GLU A 163 19.20 5.08 24.61
N VAL A 164 18.38 4.79 25.62
CA VAL A 164 18.80 4.89 27.05
C VAL A 164 19.76 3.77 27.47
N ARG A 165 19.79 2.67 26.72
CA ARG A 165 20.64 1.49 27.01
C ARG A 165 21.98 1.48 26.24
N ALA A 166 22.16 2.36 25.27
CA ALA A 166 23.37 2.50 24.44
C ALA A 166 24.31 3.55 25.00
#